data_c1785b0837db3b0f91b14547a991f838
#
_entry.id   c1785b0837db3b0f91b14547a991f838
#
_cell.length_a   1.000
_cell.length_b   1.000
_cell.length_c   1.000
_cell.angle_alpha   90.00
_cell.angle_beta   90.00
_cell.angle_gamma   90.00
#
_symmetry.space_group_name_H-M   'P 1'
#
loop_
_entity.id
_entity.type
_entity.pdbx_description
1 polymer ?
#
loop_
_entity_poly.entity_id
_entity_poly.type
_entity_poly.pdbx_seq_one_letter_code
_entity_poly.pdbx_strand_id
1 'polypeptide(L)'
;MRILLAILSLVALSACETTSAHLKPAWSHYTDCVHFNSEFKEIARCGEQKRNHYIQYTPKAYASEAGNRYVQWVNLLAQQVENGEISDATAKLKLMEKEDQFRARDEARRLQAQKELNQALRDFAKSFDPPKQTNCTTTGTVYGDTVTANTNCTTY
;
A
#
# COMPACT_ATOMS: atom_id res chain seq x y z
N MET A 1 -35.13 16.36 -9.25
CA MET A 1 -34.93 15.15 -8.44
C MET A 1 -33.74 14.28 -8.88
N ARG A 2 -33.41 14.16 -10.18
CA ARG A 2 -32.26 13.35 -10.66
C ARG A 2 -30.88 13.92 -10.32
N ILE A 3 -30.72 15.22 -10.21
CA ILE A 3 -29.43 15.89 -9.91
C ILE A 3 -29.05 15.76 -8.44
N LEU A 4 -30.02 15.73 -7.53
CA LEU A 4 -29.78 15.54 -6.08
C LEU A 4 -29.27 14.13 -5.74
N LEU A 5 -29.70 13.12 -6.49
CA LEU A 5 -29.23 11.74 -6.32
C LEU A 5 -27.77 11.55 -6.79
N ALA A 6 -27.34 12.28 -7.83
CA ALA A 6 -25.97 12.25 -8.32
C ALA A 6 -24.96 12.90 -7.36
N ILE A 7 -25.36 13.94 -6.66
CA ILE A 7 -24.52 14.63 -5.66
C ILE A 7 -24.36 13.80 -4.40
N LEU A 8 -25.40 13.06 -3.99
CA LEU A 8 -25.33 12.16 -2.82
C LEU A 8 -24.37 10.99 -3.04
N SER A 9 -24.26 10.47 -4.27
CA SER A 9 -23.35 9.37 -4.60
C SER A 9 -21.88 9.79 -4.65
N LEU A 10 -21.57 11.05 -4.97
CA LEU A 10 -20.20 11.57 -4.95
C LEU A 10 -19.66 11.78 -3.53
N VAL A 11 -20.49 12.12 -2.58
CA VAL A 11 -20.10 12.31 -1.18
C VAL A 11 -19.80 10.98 -0.47
N ALA A 12 -20.46 9.89 -0.89
CA ALA A 12 -20.23 8.57 -0.30
C ALA A 12 -18.88 7.94 -0.69
N LEU A 13 -18.29 8.33 -1.82
CA LEU A 13 -16.98 7.84 -2.28
C LEU A 13 -15.80 8.50 -1.55
N SER A 14 -15.97 9.68 -1.00
CA SER A 14 -14.91 10.39 -0.24
C SER A 14 -14.74 9.90 1.20
N ALA A 15 -15.66 9.09 1.72
CA ALA A 15 -15.61 8.58 3.10
C ALA A 15 -14.73 7.32 3.29
N CYS A 16 -14.25 6.69 2.21
CA CYS A 16 -13.42 5.47 2.29
C CYS A 16 -11.90 5.72 2.39
N GLU A 17 -11.45 6.96 2.37
CA GLU A 17 -10.02 7.25 2.17
C GLU A 17 -9.16 7.39 3.44
N THR A 18 -9.71 7.33 4.65
CA THR A 18 -8.98 7.97 5.76
C THR A 18 -8.48 7.08 6.88
N THR A 19 -8.66 5.77 6.90
CA THR A 19 -8.32 4.99 8.11
C THR A 19 -7.00 4.22 8.07
N SER A 20 -6.37 4.04 6.92
CA SER A 20 -5.12 3.26 6.86
C SER A 20 -3.83 4.08 6.82
N ALA A 21 -3.90 5.36 6.46
CA ALA A 21 -2.72 6.19 6.22
C ALA A 21 -1.99 6.68 7.49
N HIS A 22 -2.64 6.60 8.66
CA HIS A 22 -2.10 7.15 9.92
C HIS A 22 -1.73 6.11 10.98
N LEU A 23 -1.83 4.84 10.68
CA LEU A 23 -1.44 3.79 11.64
C LEU A 23 0.08 3.68 11.69
N LYS A 24 0.66 4.18 12.78
CA LYS A 24 2.09 3.97 13.04
C LYS A 24 2.35 2.47 13.22
N PRO A 25 3.32 1.90 12.51
CA PRO A 25 3.69 0.50 12.70
C PRO A 25 4.24 0.25 14.10
N ALA A 26 4.06 -0.97 14.62
CA ALA A 26 4.45 -1.32 16.00
C ALA A 26 5.92 -0.95 16.32
N TRP A 27 6.84 -1.09 15.38
CA TRP A 27 8.26 -0.78 15.56
C TRP A 27 8.52 0.71 15.79
N SER A 28 7.76 1.62 15.18
CA SER A 28 8.01 3.07 15.32
C SER A 28 7.78 3.60 16.73
N HIS A 29 7.00 2.92 17.57
CA HIS A 29 6.78 3.33 18.95
C HIS A 29 8.03 3.17 19.80
N TYR A 30 8.85 2.16 19.50
CA TYR A 30 10.08 1.89 20.24
C TYR A 30 11.21 2.82 19.79
N THR A 31 11.35 3.07 18.50
CA THR A 31 12.36 3.98 17.97
C THR A 31 12.12 5.43 18.36
N ASP A 32 10.87 5.87 18.45
CA ASP A 32 10.54 7.17 19.04
C ASP A 32 11.04 7.31 20.48
N CYS A 33 11.21 6.22 21.23
CA CYS A 33 11.69 6.22 22.61
C CYS A 33 13.22 6.23 22.74
N VAL A 34 13.97 5.86 21.69
CA VAL A 34 15.44 5.82 21.71
C VAL A 34 16.04 7.20 21.97
N HIS A 35 15.41 8.25 21.45
CA HIS A 35 15.92 9.62 21.58
C HIS A 35 15.79 10.20 23.00
N PHE A 36 14.91 9.64 23.84
CA PHE A 36 14.59 10.19 25.16
C PHE A 36 15.12 9.34 26.30
N ASN A 37 15.61 8.13 26.01
CA ASN A 37 16.03 7.19 27.05
C ASN A 37 17.46 6.68 26.80
N SER A 38 18.27 6.67 27.87
CA SER A 38 19.65 6.18 27.83
C SER A 38 19.73 4.65 27.99
N GLU A 39 18.85 4.06 28.80
CA GLU A 39 18.80 2.65 29.11
C GLU A 39 17.81 1.92 28.19
N PHE A 40 18.20 0.75 27.70
CA PHE A 40 17.35 -0.01 26.78
C PHE A 40 16.05 -0.51 27.41
N LYS A 41 16.09 -0.83 28.70
CA LYS A 41 14.90 -1.20 29.48
C LYS A 41 13.82 -0.10 29.45
N GLU A 42 14.25 1.15 29.61
CA GLU A 42 13.35 2.30 29.56
C GLU A 42 12.80 2.53 28.14
N ILE A 43 13.61 2.26 27.11
CA ILE A 43 13.15 2.28 25.71
C ILE A 43 12.07 1.22 25.48
N ALA A 44 12.30 -0.01 25.94
CA ALA A 44 11.33 -1.11 25.82
C ALA A 44 10.01 -0.77 26.52
N ARG A 45 10.07 -0.27 27.76
CA ARG A 45 8.90 0.14 28.53
C ARG A 45 8.13 1.29 27.87
N CYS A 46 8.83 2.32 27.43
CA CYS A 46 8.25 3.47 26.74
C CYS A 46 7.54 3.04 25.44
N GLY A 47 8.18 2.21 24.62
CA GLY A 47 7.61 1.69 23.37
C GLY A 47 6.35 0.85 23.60
N GLU A 48 6.38 0.00 24.63
CA GLU A 48 5.22 -0.80 25.01
C GLU A 48 4.04 0.06 25.49
N GLN A 49 4.31 1.08 26.32
CA GLN A 49 3.28 2.04 26.76
C GLN A 49 2.64 2.77 25.59
N LYS A 50 3.46 3.30 24.67
CA LYS A 50 2.96 3.99 23.46
C LYS A 50 2.13 3.03 22.59
N ARG A 51 2.60 1.80 22.40
CA ARG A 51 1.86 0.78 21.64
C ARG A 51 0.53 0.45 22.29
N ASN A 52 0.51 0.21 23.61
CA ASN A 52 -0.70 -0.13 24.34
C ASN A 52 -1.73 0.99 24.29
N HIS A 53 -1.30 2.24 24.38
CA HIS A 53 -2.17 3.39 24.16
C HIS A 53 -2.81 3.37 22.77
N TYR A 54 -2.04 3.07 21.72
CA TYR A 54 -2.54 2.97 20.35
C TYR A 54 -3.52 1.80 20.15
N ILE A 55 -3.27 0.65 20.77
CA ILE A 55 -4.14 -0.54 20.67
C ILE A 55 -5.55 -0.23 21.18
N GLN A 56 -5.71 0.62 22.19
CA GLN A 56 -7.01 1.01 22.71
C GLN A 56 -7.91 1.66 21.65
N TYR A 57 -7.31 2.38 20.71
CA TYR A 57 -8.05 3.10 19.65
C TYR A 57 -8.10 2.35 18.32
N THR A 58 -7.21 1.40 18.08
CA THR A 58 -7.08 0.69 16.80
C THR A 58 -6.78 -0.81 16.96
N PRO A 59 -7.61 -1.58 17.66
CA PRO A 59 -7.28 -2.94 18.07
C PRO A 59 -7.00 -3.90 16.92
N LYS A 60 -7.69 -3.77 15.77
CA LYS A 60 -7.52 -4.69 14.64
C LYS A 60 -6.20 -4.52 13.89
N ALA A 61 -5.63 -3.32 13.84
CA ALA A 61 -4.41 -3.04 13.09
C ALA A 61 -3.14 -3.45 13.85
N TYR A 62 -3.18 -3.45 15.17
CA TYR A 62 -2.02 -3.74 16.04
C TYR A 62 -1.95 -5.17 16.56
N ALA A 63 -3.02 -5.91 16.46
CA ALA A 63 -3.09 -7.32 16.84
C ALA A 63 -2.45 -8.26 15.81
N SER A 64 -1.63 -7.74 14.88
CA SER A 64 -0.94 -8.60 13.92
C SER A 64 0.08 -9.48 14.62
N GLU A 65 0.16 -10.73 14.20
CA GLU A 65 1.15 -11.68 14.70
C GLU A 65 2.59 -11.16 14.55
N ALA A 66 2.88 -10.44 13.45
CA ALA A 66 4.16 -9.80 13.23
C ALA A 66 4.47 -8.71 14.27
N GLY A 67 3.47 -7.90 14.66
CA GLY A 67 3.62 -6.90 15.71
C GLY A 67 3.88 -7.53 17.07
N ASN A 68 3.20 -8.61 17.40
CA ASN A 68 3.42 -9.34 18.65
C ASN A 68 4.81 -9.99 18.71
N ARG A 69 5.28 -10.60 17.61
CA ARG A 69 6.65 -11.12 17.52
C ARG A 69 7.71 -10.03 17.68
N TYR A 70 7.45 -8.83 17.16
CA TYR A 70 8.36 -7.70 17.35
C TYR A 70 8.47 -7.29 18.81
N VAL A 71 7.35 -7.19 19.54
CA VAL A 71 7.35 -6.88 20.97
C VAL A 71 8.12 -7.94 21.77
N GLN A 72 7.85 -9.22 21.50
CA GLN A 72 8.57 -10.32 22.16
C GLN A 72 10.09 -10.23 21.91
N TRP A 73 10.49 -9.89 20.70
CA TRP A 73 11.90 -9.70 20.37
C TRP A 73 12.54 -8.50 21.12
N VAL A 74 11.84 -7.37 21.25
CA VAL A 74 12.31 -6.24 22.06
C VAL A 74 12.46 -6.61 23.53
N ASN A 75 11.49 -7.33 24.07
CA ASN A 75 11.53 -7.81 25.46
C ASN A 75 12.70 -8.78 25.69
N LEU A 76 12.98 -9.65 24.71
CA LEU A 76 14.18 -10.52 24.76
C LEU A 76 15.48 -9.72 24.78
N LEU A 77 15.58 -8.66 23.97
CA LEU A 77 16.76 -7.77 24.00
C LEU A 77 16.92 -7.08 25.36
N ALA A 78 15.81 -6.60 25.95
CA ALA A 78 15.85 -5.99 27.28
C ALA A 78 16.33 -6.98 28.34
N GLN A 79 15.87 -8.24 28.28
CA GLN A 79 16.32 -9.31 29.17
C GLN A 79 17.82 -9.63 28.97
N GLN A 80 18.33 -9.64 27.74
CA GLN A 80 19.75 -9.85 27.45
C GLN A 80 20.62 -8.72 28.02
N VAL A 81 20.11 -7.48 27.99
CA VAL A 81 20.81 -6.34 28.65
C VAL A 81 20.80 -6.51 30.17
N GLU A 82 19.67 -6.85 30.77
CA GLU A 82 19.57 -7.08 32.23
C GLU A 82 20.48 -8.21 32.71
N ASN A 83 20.65 -9.26 31.91
CA ASN A 83 21.55 -10.38 32.20
C ASN A 83 23.03 -10.04 31.95
N GLY A 84 23.33 -8.85 31.38
CA GLY A 84 24.72 -8.46 31.02
C GLY A 84 25.27 -9.20 29.78
N GLU A 85 24.41 -9.89 29.00
CA GLU A 85 24.80 -10.60 27.79
C GLU A 85 25.16 -9.64 26.65
N ILE A 86 24.46 -8.49 26.57
CA ILE A 86 24.72 -7.42 25.61
C ILE A 86 24.65 -6.05 26.33
N SER A 87 25.32 -5.04 25.77
CA SER A 87 25.23 -3.67 26.27
C SER A 87 23.97 -2.96 25.77
N ASP A 88 23.53 -1.91 26.48
CA ASP A 88 22.47 -0.99 26.02
C ASP A 88 22.74 -0.46 24.61
N ALA A 89 24.00 -0.09 24.33
CA ALA A 89 24.39 0.38 23.00
C ALA A 89 24.17 -0.68 21.91
N THR A 90 24.53 -1.93 22.20
CA THR A 90 24.31 -3.06 21.28
C THR A 90 22.83 -3.33 21.06
N ALA A 91 22.02 -3.27 22.12
CA ALA A 91 20.57 -3.47 22.01
C ALA A 91 19.91 -2.35 21.18
N LYS A 92 20.31 -1.10 21.39
CA LYS A 92 19.84 0.04 20.57
C LYS A 92 20.21 -0.11 19.10
N LEU A 93 21.45 -0.50 18.81
CA LEU A 93 21.89 -0.74 17.43
C LEU A 93 21.02 -1.81 16.74
N LYS A 94 20.79 -2.94 17.40
CA LYS A 94 19.92 -4.01 16.90
C LYS A 94 18.49 -3.52 16.66
N LEU A 95 17.96 -2.66 17.53
CA LEU A 95 16.63 -2.07 17.39
C LEU A 95 16.56 -1.19 16.12
N MET A 96 17.56 -0.33 15.91
CA MET A 96 17.64 0.55 14.73
C MET A 96 17.81 -0.25 13.42
N GLU A 97 18.70 -1.24 13.40
CA GLU A 97 18.87 -2.14 12.26
C GLU A 97 17.57 -2.86 11.89
N LYS A 98 16.80 -3.27 12.90
CA LYS A 98 15.51 -3.92 12.68
C LYS A 98 14.47 -2.96 12.12
N GLU A 99 14.48 -1.72 12.58
CA GLU A 99 13.64 -0.64 12.02
C GLU A 99 13.95 -0.41 10.54
N ASP A 100 15.23 -0.28 10.20
CA ASP A 100 15.65 -0.05 8.81
C ASP A 100 15.22 -1.21 7.89
N GLN A 101 15.30 -2.45 8.38
CA GLN A 101 14.77 -3.61 7.64
C GLN A 101 13.25 -3.50 7.40
N PHE A 102 12.48 -3.02 8.39
CA PHE A 102 11.04 -2.85 8.22
C PHE A 102 10.71 -1.68 7.29
N ARG A 103 11.42 -0.56 7.41
CA ARG A 103 11.26 0.58 6.50
C ARG A 103 11.54 0.18 5.05
N ALA A 104 12.64 -0.51 4.81
CA ALA A 104 12.98 -0.98 3.46
C ALA A 104 11.90 -1.92 2.87
N ARG A 105 11.34 -2.82 3.68
CA ARG A 105 10.24 -3.70 3.26
C ARG A 105 8.94 -2.93 2.99
N ASP A 106 8.62 -1.93 3.80
CA ASP A 106 7.43 -1.11 3.62
C ASP A 106 7.55 -0.25 2.37
N GLU A 107 8.72 0.32 2.11
CA GLU A 107 9.02 1.07 0.91
C GLU A 107 8.93 0.18 -0.35
N ALA A 108 9.53 -1.01 -0.31
CA ALA A 108 9.43 -1.97 -1.41
C ALA A 108 7.97 -2.35 -1.72
N ARG A 109 7.15 -2.59 -0.69
CA ARG A 109 5.71 -2.86 -0.86
C ARG A 109 4.94 -1.68 -1.46
N ARG A 110 5.24 -0.46 -1.01
CA ARG A 110 4.62 0.76 -1.57
C ARG A 110 4.97 0.93 -3.05
N LEU A 111 6.24 0.75 -3.41
CA LEU A 111 6.70 0.83 -4.79
C LEU A 111 6.04 -0.24 -5.67
N GLN A 112 5.89 -1.46 -5.16
CA GLN A 112 5.20 -2.53 -5.86
C GLN A 112 3.72 -2.20 -6.06
N ALA A 113 3.00 -1.78 -5.02
CA ALA A 113 1.60 -1.38 -5.11
C ALA A 113 1.40 -0.22 -6.09
N GLN A 114 2.32 0.75 -6.11
CA GLN A 114 2.28 1.85 -7.07
C GLN A 114 2.49 1.36 -8.52
N LYS A 115 3.40 0.42 -8.75
CA LYS A 115 3.59 -0.18 -10.08
C LYS A 115 2.34 -0.93 -10.54
N GLU A 116 1.74 -1.73 -9.66
CA GLU A 116 0.51 -2.47 -9.95
C GLU A 116 -0.65 -1.52 -10.26
N LEU A 117 -0.82 -0.45 -9.47
CA LEU A 117 -1.83 0.58 -9.73
C LEU A 117 -1.60 1.26 -11.08
N ASN A 118 -0.36 1.66 -11.39
CA ASN A 118 -0.02 2.29 -12.65
C ASN A 118 -0.24 1.35 -13.84
N GLN A 119 -0.03 0.05 -13.66
CA GLN A 119 -0.33 -0.94 -14.68
C GLN A 119 -1.84 -1.09 -14.88
N ALA A 120 -2.60 -1.23 -13.79
CA ALA A 120 -4.06 -1.30 -13.85
C ALA A 120 -4.68 -0.06 -14.52
N LEU A 121 -4.16 1.14 -14.22
CA LEU A 121 -4.60 2.38 -14.88
C LEU A 121 -4.30 2.39 -16.38
N ARG A 122 -3.13 1.88 -16.81
CA ARG A 122 -2.81 1.76 -18.24
C ARG A 122 -3.72 0.76 -18.94
N ASP A 123 -4.00 -0.37 -18.30
CA ASP A 123 -4.87 -1.40 -18.89
C ASP A 123 -6.32 -0.91 -18.93
N PHE A 124 -6.75 -0.17 -17.92
CA PHE A 124 -8.05 0.52 -17.93
C PHE A 124 -8.12 1.56 -19.06
N ALA A 125 -7.09 2.40 -19.22
CA ALA A 125 -7.05 3.40 -20.30
C ALA A 125 -7.15 2.74 -21.69
N LYS A 126 -6.47 1.61 -21.92
CA LYS A 126 -6.57 0.85 -23.19
C LYS A 126 -7.97 0.32 -23.46
N SER A 127 -8.76 0.04 -22.41
CA SER A 127 -10.15 -0.41 -22.60
C SER A 127 -11.07 0.68 -23.18
N PHE A 128 -10.64 1.94 -23.15
CA PHE A 128 -11.34 3.08 -23.75
C PHE A 128 -10.76 3.49 -25.10
N ASP A 129 -9.74 2.78 -25.62
CA ASP A 129 -9.29 3.06 -27.00
C ASP A 129 -10.48 2.88 -27.95
N PRO A 130 -10.76 3.89 -28.80
CA PRO A 130 -11.89 3.79 -29.72
C PRO A 130 -11.71 2.56 -30.61
N PRO A 131 -12.80 1.85 -30.92
CA PRO A 131 -12.74 0.69 -31.80
C PRO A 131 -12.08 1.13 -33.10
N LYS A 132 -11.09 0.33 -33.55
CA LYS A 132 -10.40 0.61 -34.82
C LYS A 132 -11.42 0.86 -35.92
N GLN A 133 -11.38 2.02 -36.54
CA GLN A 133 -12.26 2.35 -37.65
C GLN A 133 -11.88 1.48 -38.86
N THR A 134 -12.82 0.68 -39.31
CA THR A 134 -12.69 -0.07 -40.56
C THR A 134 -13.42 0.68 -41.63
N ASN A 135 -12.70 1.19 -42.60
CA ASN A 135 -13.29 1.86 -43.75
C ASN A 135 -13.35 0.86 -44.94
N CYS A 136 -14.57 0.54 -45.38
CA CYS A 136 -14.78 -0.37 -46.48
C CYS A 136 -15.31 0.37 -47.71
N THR A 137 -14.59 0.28 -48.83
CA THR A 137 -15.00 0.83 -50.10
C THR A 137 -15.45 -0.32 -51.03
N THR A 138 -16.68 -0.29 -51.48
CA THR A 138 -17.21 -1.26 -52.45
C THR A 138 -17.29 -0.60 -53.83
N THR A 139 -16.59 -1.17 -54.80
CA THR A 139 -16.71 -0.77 -56.22
C THR A 139 -17.46 -1.86 -57.00
N GLY A 140 -18.50 -1.46 -57.67
CA GLY A 140 -19.28 -2.37 -58.49
C GLY A 140 -19.17 -2.01 -59.99
N THR A 141 -19.02 -3.02 -60.86
CA THR A 141 -19.09 -2.89 -62.30
C THR A 141 -20.24 -3.71 -62.85
N VAL A 142 -21.05 -3.11 -63.72
CA VAL A 142 -22.18 -3.77 -64.38
C VAL A 142 -21.82 -4.06 -65.81
N TYR A 143 -21.84 -5.34 -66.19
CA TYR A 143 -21.61 -5.79 -67.56
C TYR A 143 -22.83 -6.61 -68.01
N GLY A 144 -23.71 -6.04 -68.85
CA GLY A 144 -24.96 -6.65 -69.25
C GLY A 144 -25.85 -6.95 -68.03
N ASP A 145 -26.28 -8.18 -67.88
CA ASP A 145 -27.09 -8.64 -66.71
C ASP A 145 -26.24 -9.10 -65.53
N THR A 146 -24.94 -8.93 -65.56
CA THR A 146 -24.05 -9.39 -64.47
C THR A 146 -23.50 -8.19 -63.70
N VAL A 147 -23.69 -8.23 -62.34
CA VAL A 147 -23.13 -7.23 -61.43
C VAL A 147 -21.97 -7.89 -60.65
N THR A 148 -20.75 -7.33 -60.77
CA THR A 148 -19.61 -7.73 -59.94
C THR A 148 -19.31 -6.63 -58.98
N ALA A 149 -19.22 -6.94 -57.67
CA ALA A 149 -18.82 -6.00 -56.62
C ALA A 149 -17.53 -6.48 -55.94
N ASN A 150 -16.59 -5.56 -55.78
CA ASN A 150 -15.34 -5.79 -55.02
C ASN A 150 -15.31 -4.86 -53.82
N THR A 151 -15.19 -5.43 -52.62
CA THR A 151 -15.13 -4.67 -51.36
C THR A 151 -13.73 -4.75 -50.80
N ASN A 152 -13.09 -3.59 -50.62
CA ASN A 152 -11.78 -3.46 -49.97
C ASN A 152 -11.93 -2.74 -48.63
N CYS A 153 -11.49 -3.36 -47.52
CA CYS A 153 -11.60 -2.81 -46.19
C CYS A 153 -10.19 -2.52 -45.64
N THR A 154 -9.98 -1.30 -45.15
CA THR A 154 -8.77 -0.90 -44.41
C THR A 154 -9.13 -0.55 -42.98
N THR A 155 -8.39 -1.12 -42.02
CA THR A 155 -8.55 -0.85 -40.58
C THR A 155 -7.39 0.06 -40.15
N TYR A 156 -7.71 1.18 -39.49
CA TYR A 156 -6.77 2.17 -38.99
C TYR A 156 -6.65 2.11 -37.47
#